data_51f3a339ea46c28ef2ee3ee01ae72dad
#
_entry.id   51f3a339ea46c28ef2ee3ee01ae72dad
#
_cell.length_a   1.000
_cell.length_b   1.000
_cell.length_c   1.000
_cell.angle_alpha   90.00
_cell.angle_beta   90.00
_cell.angle_gamma   90.00
#
_symmetry.space_group_name_H-M   'P 1'
#
loop_
_entity.id
_entity.type
_entity.pdbx_description
1 polymer ?
#
loop_
_entity_poly.entity_id
_entity_poly.type
_entity_poly.pdbx_seq_one_letter_code
_entity_poly.pdbx_strand_id
1 'polypeptide(L)'
;MEQADTIIQIPHFYGSLKGMQDKFDKYARQDAFTGSTREEWEAWKETSRETLKDLLGWKYMETCDLAPRVEEVVELENGIRREKVILQVEPEVYMPMYILIPPKQSEEKQKCFLALPGHQGAGKFSVAGRNDIPAVKRMIEFYHYDYGMQLAKRGYVAICPDCRGFGERRDEALQKGTDEKSFLTSTCFHLAHMAEPLGETVAGMCTWDASRLIDYVYERGEWDTDDLGVVGFSGGGMQTLWISALDDLSLIHI
;
A
#
# COMPACT_ATOMS: atom_id res chain seq x y z
N MET A 1 -42.80 -25.40 11.38
CA MET A 1 -42.55 -24.72 12.67
C MET A 1 -41.49 -23.70 12.42
N GLU A 2 -41.87 -22.43 12.21
CA GLU A 2 -40.95 -21.32 12.17
C GLU A 2 -40.32 -21.15 13.55
N GLN A 3 -38.99 -21.28 13.66
CA GLN A 3 -38.27 -20.87 14.85
C GLN A 3 -38.39 -19.35 14.93
N ALA A 4 -39.19 -18.86 15.86
CA ALA A 4 -39.25 -17.43 16.18
C ALA A 4 -37.85 -17.03 16.71
N ASP A 5 -37.18 -16.14 16.00
CA ASP A 5 -35.93 -15.53 16.46
C ASP A 5 -36.20 -14.84 17.80
N THR A 6 -35.58 -15.37 18.86
CA THR A 6 -35.68 -14.77 20.19
C THR A 6 -34.88 -13.46 20.19
N ILE A 7 -35.57 -12.33 20.14
CA ILE A 7 -34.93 -11.02 20.27
C ILE A 7 -34.45 -10.85 21.70
N ILE A 8 -33.13 -10.87 21.89
CA ILE A 8 -32.52 -10.55 23.18
C ILE A 8 -32.53 -9.03 23.35
N GLN A 9 -33.29 -8.55 24.33
CA GLN A 9 -33.29 -7.13 24.68
C GLN A 9 -32.15 -6.83 25.65
N ILE A 10 -31.19 -6.03 25.19
CA ILE A 10 -30.09 -5.53 26.02
C ILE A 10 -30.47 -4.10 26.46
N PRO A 11 -30.81 -3.86 27.73
CA PRO A 11 -31.29 -2.55 28.20
C PRO A 11 -30.20 -1.47 28.19
N HIS A 12 -28.93 -1.85 28.31
CA HIS A 12 -27.80 -0.92 28.32
C HIS A 12 -26.58 -1.53 27.65
N PHE A 13 -25.85 -0.73 26.86
CA PHE A 13 -24.57 -1.06 26.28
C PHE A 13 -23.45 -0.27 26.98
N TYR A 14 -22.47 -0.97 27.50
CA TYR A 14 -21.29 -0.38 28.20
C TYR A 14 -20.10 -0.36 27.23
N GLY A 15 -20.22 0.43 26.16
CA GLY A 15 -19.20 0.54 25.12
C GLY A 15 -17.98 1.33 25.57
N SER A 16 -16.82 1.04 24.96
CA SER A 16 -15.54 1.70 25.29
C SER A 16 -15.30 3.00 24.50
N LEU A 17 -16.21 3.37 23.59
CA LEU A 17 -16.00 4.48 22.63
C LEU A 17 -15.68 5.80 23.35
N LYS A 18 -16.44 6.15 24.40
CA LYS A 18 -16.21 7.40 25.16
C LYS A 18 -14.81 7.44 25.77
N GLY A 19 -14.37 6.33 26.39
CA GLY A 19 -13.02 6.24 26.95
C GLY A 19 -11.92 6.35 25.90
N MET A 20 -12.15 5.83 24.69
CA MET A 20 -11.20 5.98 23.58
C MET A 20 -11.15 7.43 23.07
N GLN A 21 -12.30 8.10 22.98
CA GLN A 21 -12.35 9.52 22.62
C GLN A 21 -11.61 10.40 23.64
N ASP A 22 -11.83 10.18 24.93
CA ASP A 22 -11.13 10.93 25.99
C ASP A 22 -9.61 10.71 25.95
N LYS A 23 -9.16 9.49 25.64
CA LYS A 23 -7.73 9.22 25.42
C LYS A 23 -7.20 9.95 24.16
N PHE A 24 -7.97 9.92 23.09
CA PHE A 24 -7.59 10.64 21.87
C PHE A 24 -7.46 12.14 22.16
N ASP A 25 -8.43 12.76 22.80
CA ASP A 25 -8.40 14.18 23.13
C ASP A 25 -7.22 14.55 24.05
N LYS A 26 -6.81 13.61 24.94
CA LYS A 26 -5.70 13.84 25.85
C LYS A 26 -4.33 13.62 25.22
N TYR A 27 -4.17 12.65 24.34
CA TYR A 27 -2.88 12.16 23.88
C TYR A 27 -2.59 12.41 22.38
N ALA A 28 -3.62 12.69 21.57
CA ALA A 28 -3.42 12.95 20.17
C ALA A 28 -2.73 14.29 19.92
N ARG A 29 -1.99 14.38 18.83
CA ARG A 29 -1.35 15.61 18.34
C ARG A 29 -0.35 16.24 19.31
N GLN A 30 0.26 15.46 20.22
CA GLN A 30 1.30 15.97 21.12
C GLN A 30 2.56 16.42 20.35
N ASP A 31 2.84 15.77 19.22
CA ASP A 31 3.97 16.07 18.33
C ASP A 31 3.60 17.05 17.20
N ALA A 32 2.52 17.82 17.35
CA ALA A 32 2.15 18.81 16.34
C ALA A 32 3.24 19.91 16.21
N PHE A 33 3.58 20.27 14.97
CA PHE A 33 4.52 21.38 14.74
C PHE A 33 3.98 22.70 15.29
N THR A 34 4.77 23.37 16.11
CA THR A 34 4.45 24.67 16.72
C THR A 34 5.50 25.75 16.44
N GLY A 35 6.53 25.39 15.64
CA GLY A 35 7.59 26.30 15.24
C GLY A 35 7.17 27.30 14.15
N SER A 36 8.09 28.17 13.80
CA SER A 36 7.89 29.26 12.82
C SER A 36 9.04 29.43 11.82
N THR A 37 10.16 28.72 12.05
CA THR A 37 11.34 28.77 11.18
C THR A 37 11.54 27.45 10.43
N ARG A 38 12.36 27.47 9.38
CA ARG A 38 12.73 26.28 8.63
C ARG A 38 13.58 25.32 9.47
N GLU A 39 14.49 25.85 10.25
CA GLU A 39 15.35 25.08 11.14
C GLU A 39 14.53 24.31 12.19
N GLU A 40 13.53 24.95 12.79
CA GLU A 40 12.58 24.30 13.71
C GLU A 40 11.75 23.22 13.01
N TRP A 41 11.33 23.47 11.76
CA TRP A 41 10.62 22.49 10.95
C TRP A 41 11.48 21.24 10.67
N GLU A 42 12.73 21.43 10.22
CA GLU A 42 13.61 20.27 9.92
C GLU A 42 13.91 19.44 11.18
N ALA A 43 14.15 20.10 12.31
CA ALA A 43 14.36 19.40 13.58
C ALA A 43 13.10 18.66 14.06
N TRP A 44 11.93 19.27 13.92
CA TRP A 44 10.65 18.63 14.25
C TRP A 44 10.36 17.44 13.31
N LYS A 45 10.60 17.61 12.01
CA LYS A 45 10.41 16.56 11.00
C LYS A 45 11.21 15.31 11.35
N GLU A 46 12.48 15.47 11.70
CA GLU A 46 13.35 14.34 12.07
C GLU A 46 12.82 13.61 13.31
N THR A 47 12.50 14.34 14.38
CA THR A 47 11.96 13.76 15.61
C THR A 47 10.61 13.06 15.38
N SER A 48 9.72 13.70 14.62
CA SER A 48 8.39 13.15 14.33
C SER A 48 8.46 11.90 13.45
N ARG A 49 9.45 11.83 12.57
CA ARG A 49 9.73 10.65 11.73
C ARG A 49 10.10 9.43 12.58
N GLU A 50 11.00 9.60 13.53
CA GLU A 50 11.37 8.52 14.45
C GLU A 50 10.18 8.08 15.32
N THR A 51 9.40 9.02 15.83
CA THR A 51 8.15 8.71 16.54
C THR A 51 7.18 7.92 15.65
N LEU A 52 7.03 8.31 14.38
CA LEU A 52 6.16 7.61 13.44
C LEU A 52 6.66 6.20 13.13
N LYS A 53 7.97 6.00 12.93
CA LYS A 53 8.57 4.68 12.75
C LYS A 53 8.30 3.77 13.95
N ASP A 54 8.46 4.28 15.17
CA ASP A 54 8.17 3.54 16.40
C ASP A 54 6.69 3.14 16.48
N LEU A 55 5.76 4.06 16.21
CA LEU A 55 4.31 3.79 16.21
C LEU A 55 3.90 2.78 15.12
N LEU A 56 4.59 2.76 14.01
CA LEU A 56 4.37 1.82 12.92
C LEU A 56 5.00 0.43 13.19
N GLY A 57 5.89 0.33 14.16
CA GLY A 57 6.58 -0.92 14.50
C GLY A 57 7.80 -1.21 13.62
N TRP A 58 8.39 -0.21 12.96
CA TRP A 58 9.51 -0.38 12.02
C TRP A 58 10.77 -0.97 12.66
N LYS A 59 10.95 -0.82 13.96
CA LYS A 59 12.09 -1.40 14.70
C LYS A 59 12.18 -2.93 14.64
N TYR A 60 11.11 -3.59 14.22
CA TYR A 60 11.06 -5.05 14.08
C TYR A 60 11.21 -5.49 12.61
N MET A 61 11.21 -4.55 11.66
CA MET A 61 11.39 -4.85 10.25
C MET A 61 12.86 -5.10 9.93
N GLU A 62 13.13 -6.12 9.12
CA GLU A 62 14.48 -6.54 8.78
C GLU A 62 14.82 -6.25 7.33
N THR A 63 15.95 -5.59 7.09
CA THR A 63 16.47 -5.39 5.73
C THR A 63 17.06 -6.68 5.17
N CYS A 64 16.91 -6.86 3.86
CA CYS A 64 17.55 -7.94 3.09
C CYS A 64 17.83 -7.47 1.66
N ASP A 65 18.56 -8.26 0.89
CA ASP A 65 18.70 -8.04 -0.55
C ASP A 65 17.33 -8.14 -1.21
N LEU A 66 17.01 -7.19 -2.11
CA LEU A 66 15.73 -7.15 -2.81
C LEU A 66 15.53 -8.34 -3.77
N ALA A 67 16.60 -8.91 -4.27
CA ALA A 67 16.65 -10.09 -5.14
C ALA A 67 15.54 -10.07 -6.22
N PRO A 68 15.43 -9.03 -7.06
CA PRO A 68 14.34 -8.88 -8.00
C PRO A 68 14.29 -10.02 -9.01
N ARG A 69 13.12 -10.63 -9.17
CA ARG A 69 12.89 -11.71 -10.11
C ARG A 69 11.74 -11.37 -11.06
N VAL A 70 12.03 -11.25 -12.35
CA VAL A 70 11.00 -11.06 -13.39
C VAL A 70 10.40 -12.42 -13.71
N GLU A 71 9.11 -12.60 -13.47
CA GLU A 71 8.39 -13.84 -13.75
C GLU A 71 7.65 -13.83 -15.08
N GLU A 72 7.15 -12.66 -15.48
CA GLU A 72 6.37 -12.52 -16.71
C GLU A 72 6.65 -11.17 -17.36
N VAL A 73 6.67 -11.14 -18.68
CA VAL A 73 6.69 -9.91 -19.50
C VAL A 73 5.64 -10.04 -20.59
N VAL A 74 4.73 -9.05 -20.66
CA VAL A 74 3.63 -9.02 -21.63
C VAL A 74 3.58 -7.67 -22.29
N GLU A 75 3.57 -7.65 -23.62
CA GLU A 75 3.26 -6.46 -24.40
C GLU A 75 1.74 -6.31 -24.55
N LEU A 76 1.20 -5.19 -24.08
CA LEU A 76 -0.21 -4.89 -24.17
C LEU A 76 -0.53 -4.19 -25.51
N GLU A 77 -1.80 -4.25 -25.93
CA GLU A 77 -2.26 -3.68 -27.22
C GLU A 77 -1.91 -2.22 -27.45
N ASN A 78 -1.77 -1.44 -26.37
CA ASN A 78 -1.40 -0.02 -26.42
C ASN A 78 0.11 0.24 -26.36
N GLY A 79 0.94 -0.79 -26.54
CA GLY A 79 2.40 -0.71 -26.50
C GLY A 79 2.99 -0.56 -25.09
N ILE A 80 2.18 -0.65 -24.04
CA ILE A 80 2.67 -0.70 -22.65
C ILE A 80 3.21 -2.10 -22.38
N ARG A 81 4.46 -2.19 -21.93
CA ARG A 81 5.05 -3.44 -21.42
C ARG A 81 4.67 -3.61 -19.95
N ARG A 82 4.02 -4.72 -19.62
CA ARG A 82 3.75 -5.12 -18.26
C ARG A 82 4.73 -6.19 -17.83
N GLU A 83 5.50 -5.91 -16.79
CA GLU A 83 6.36 -6.88 -16.13
C GLU A 83 5.71 -7.35 -14.83
N LYS A 84 5.74 -8.65 -14.54
CA LYS A 84 5.48 -9.21 -13.22
C LYS A 84 6.83 -9.41 -12.53
N VAL A 85 7.05 -8.70 -11.45
CA VAL A 85 8.31 -8.77 -10.70
C VAL A 85 8.00 -9.16 -9.26
N ILE A 86 8.86 -9.99 -8.69
CA ILE A 86 8.82 -10.37 -7.28
C ILE A 86 10.06 -9.77 -6.59
N LEU A 87 9.84 -9.05 -5.50
CA LEU A 87 10.92 -8.57 -4.61
C LEU A 87 10.90 -9.34 -3.30
N GLN A 88 12.05 -9.46 -2.66
CA GLN A 88 12.12 -9.83 -1.25
C GLN A 88 12.24 -8.54 -0.43
N VAL A 89 11.26 -8.26 0.43
CA VAL A 89 11.17 -7.00 1.18
C VAL A 89 11.60 -7.13 2.64
N GLU A 90 11.61 -8.36 3.14
CA GLU A 90 12.24 -8.83 4.39
C GLU A 90 12.68 -10.28 4.19
N PRO A 91 13.49 -10.87 5.08
CA PRO A 91 13.80 -12.28 5.01
C PRO A 91 12.53 -13.15 4.93
N GLU A 92 12.43 -13.98 3.89
CA GLU A 92 11.28 -14.85 3.58
C GLU A 92 9.94 -14.11 3.30
N VAL A 93 9.95 -12.79 3.11
CA VAL A 93 8.76 -12.00 2.78
C VAL A 93 8.87 -11.44 1.38
N TYR A 94 7.98 -11.90 0.49
CA TYR A 94 8.02 -11.56 -0.92
C TYR A 94 6.86 -10.65 -1.33
N MET A 95 7.13 -9.75 -2.27
CA MET A 95 6.16 -8.79 -2.80
C MET A 95 6.04 -8.89 -4.31
N PRO A 96 5.00 -9.56 -4.82
CA PRO A 96 4.64 -9.51 -6.22
C PRO A 96 4.14 -8.12 -6.62
N MET A 97 4.56 -7.65 -7.79
CA MET A 97 4.07 -6.39 -8.36
C MET A 97 3.93 -6.49 -9.89
N TYR A 98 3.11 -5.63 -10.45
CA TYR A 98 3.15 -5.31 -11.87
C TYR A 98 3.84 -3.96 -12.08
N ILE A 99 4.73 -3.91 -13.06
CA ILE A 99 5.35 -2.68 -13.52
C ILE A 99 4.81 -2.42 -14.92
N LEU A 100 4.17 -1.28 -15.11
CA LEU A 100 3.62 -0.83 -16.37
C LEU A 100 4.57 0.19 -16.96
N ILE A 101 5.21 -0.17 -18.07
CA ILE A 101 6.25 0.64 -18.72
C ILE A 101 5.73 1.07 -20.10
N PRO A 102 5.32 2.33 -20.25
CA PRO A 102 4.86 2.83 -21.53
C PRO A 102 6.03 3.05 -22.51
N PRO A 103 5.77 3.12 -23.83
CA PRO A 103 6.79 3.48 -24.79
C PRO A 103 7.46 4.81 -24.44
N LYS A 104 8.79 4.88 -24.56
CA LYS A 104 9.52 6.13 -24.39
C LYS A 104 9.08 7.16 -25.43
N GLN A 105 8.84 8.39 -24.98
CA GLN A 105 8.47 9.51 -25.83
C GLN A 105 9.64 10.46 -26.10
N SER A 106 10.72 10.36 -25.33
CA SER A 106 11.95 11.15 -25.46
C SER A 106 13.17 10.35 -24.96
N GLU A 107 14.37 10.93 -25.10
CA GLU A 107 15.60 10.37 -24.53
C GLU A 107 15.73 10.56 -23.02
N GLU A 108 14.87 11.38 -22.41
CA GLU A 108 14.85 11.58 -20.97
C GLU A 108 14.38 10.32 -20.21
N LYS A 109 14.77 10.20 -18.96
CA LYS A 109 14.26 9.17 -18.08
C LYS A 109 12.77 9.39 -17.85
N GLN A 110 11.99 8.30 -17.89
CA GLN A 110 10.56 8.37 -17.64
C GLN A 110 10.30 8.58 -16.13
N LYS A 111 9.37 9.47 -15.83
CA LYS A 111 8.88 9.63 -14.46
C LYS A 111 8.18 8.36 -14.00
N CYS A 112 8.36 8.03 -12.72
CA CYS A 112 7.85 6.80 -12.12
C CYS A 112 6.89 7.10 -10.97
N PHE A 113 5.86 6.28 -10.84
CA PHE A 113 4.89 6.35 -9.75
C PHE A 113 4.75 5.02 -9.05
N LEU A 114 4.75 5.05 -7.71
CA LEU A 114 4.25 3.96 -6.90
C LEU A 114 2.72 4.08 -6.83
N ALA A 115 2.00 3.11 -7.33
CA ALA A 115 0.55 3.08 -7.35
C ALA A 115 0.04 2.05 -6.33
N LEU A 116 -0.21 2.51 -5.10
CA LEU A 116 -0.46 1.68 -3.92
C LEU A 116 -1.94 1.27 -3.82
N PRO A 117 -2.28 -0.03 -3.77
CA PRO A 117 -3.66 -0.51 -3.77
C PRO A 117 -4.36 -0.28 -2.43
N GLY A 118 -5.66 -0.03 -2.49
CA GLY A 118 -6.56 -0.11 -1.35
C GLY A 118 -7.31 -1.44 -1.28
N HIS A 119 -8.27 -1.54 -0.35
CA HIS A 119 -9.08 -2.74 -0.14
C HIS A 119 -10.04 -3.02 -1.32
N GLN A 120 -10.53 -4.25 -1.41
CA GLN A 120 -11.52 -4.71 -2.39
C GLN A 120 -11.12 -4.64 -3.88
N GLY A 121 -9.85 -4.41 -4.16
CA GLY A 121 -9.33 -4.34 -5.53
C GLY A 121 -8.45 -5.53 -5.94
N ALA A 122 -8.33 -6.54 -5.12
CA ALA A 122 -7.39 -7.66 -5.34
C ALA A 122 -5.93 -7.17 -5.58
N GLY A 123 -5.49 -6.15 -4.85
CA GLY A 123 -4.11 -5.66 -4.91
C GLY A 123 -3.74 -5.08 -6.28
N LYS A 124 -2.59 -5.48 -6.81
CA LYS A 124 -2.04 -5.02 -8.09
C LYS A 124 -2.97 -5.23 -9.30
N PHE A 125 -3.88 -6.21 -9.22
CA PHE A 125 -4.70 -6.55 -10.38
C PHE A 125 -5.62 -5.42 -10.81
N SER A 126 -6.29 -4.74 -9.89
CA SER A 126 -7.13 -3.58 -10.22
C SER A 126 -6.28 -2.40 -10.65
N VAL A 127 -5.26 -2.07 -9.89
CA VAL A 127 -4.41 -0.89 -10.13
C VAL A 127 -3.73 -0.97 -11.50
N ALA A 128 -3.30 -2.17 -11.91
CA ALA A 128 -2.70 -2.42 -13.21
C ALA A 128 -3.73 -2.68 -14.34
N GLY A 129 -5.03 -2.52 -14.08
CA GLY A 129 -6.05 -2.57 -15.12
C GLY A 129 -6.35 -3.97 -15.68
N ARG A 130 -6.31 -5.05 -14.88
CA ARG A 130 -6.59 -6.43 -15.30
C ARG A 130 -8.10 -6.65 -15.57
N ASN A 131 -8.61 -5.98 -16.61
CA ASN A 131 -10.01 -6.07 -17.06
C ASN A 131 -10.42 -7.46 -17.60
N ASP A 132 -9.44 -8.30 -17.87
CA ASP A 132 -9.61 -9.70 -18.26
C ASP A 132 -10.16 -10.56 -17.11
N ILE A 133 -10.10 -10.07 -15.86
CA ILE A 133 -10.64 -10.74 -14.67
C ILE A 133 -12.00 -10.10 -14.32
N PRO A 134 -13.14 -10.81 -14.44
CA PRO A 134 -14.47 -10.20 -14.30
C PRO A 134 -14.70 -9.49 -12.95
N ALA A 135 -14.23 -10.05 -11.85
CA ALA A 135 -14.32 -9.43 -10.53
C ALA A 135 -13.56 -8.11 -10.46
N VAL A 136 -12.34 -8.07 -11.00
CA VAL A 136 -11.48 -6.90 -11.05
C VAL A 136 -12.09 -5.83 -11.96
N LYS A 137 -12.60 -6.23 -13.14
CA LYS A 137 -13.28 -5.31 -14.07
C LYS A 137 -14.40 -4.54 -13.38
N ARG A 138 -15.27 -5.23 -12.60
CA ARG A 138 -16.35 -4.55 -11.87
C ARG A 138 -15.83 -3.56 -10.83
N MET A 139 -14.73 -3.87 -10.15
CA MET A 139 -14.12 -2.95 -9.18
C MET A 139 -13.48 -1.73 -9.88
N ILE A 140 -12.88 -1.94 -11.04
CA ILE A 140 -12.36 -0.85 -11.86
C ILE A 140 -13.50 0.07 -12.32
N GLU A 141 -14.59 -0.49 -12.86
CA GLU A 141 -15.75 0.28 -13.30
C GLU A 141 -16.41 1.06 -12.15
N PHE A 142 -16.48 0.49 -10.96
CA PHE A 142 -17.15 1.10 -9.82
C PHE A 142 -16.29 2.17 -9.12
N TYR A 143 -14.98 1.90 -8.94
CA TYR A 143 -14.09 2.77 -8.14
C TYR A 143 -13.06 3.53 -8.99
N HIS A 144 -13.01 3.35 -10.30
CA HIS A 144 -11.91 3.83 -11.16
C HIS A 144 -10.53 3.33 -10.67
N TYR A 145 -10.47 2.05 -10.33
CA TYR A 145 -9.33 1.48 -9.60
C TYR A 145 -8.07 1.29 -10.45
N ASP A 146 -8.14 1.48 -11.76
CA ASP A 146 -7.03 1.27 -12.70
C ASP A 146 -6.08 2.48 -12.83
N TYR A 147 -5.90 3.24 -11.74
CA TYR A 147 -5.09 4.47 -11.77
C TYR A 147 -3.63 4.23 -12.17
N GLY A 148 -3.02 3.07 -11.85
CA GLY A 148 -1.70 2.70 -12.37
C GLY A 148 -1.69 2.56 -13.90
N MET A 149 -2.70 1.91 -14.47
CA MET A 149 -2.87 1.83 -15.93
C MET A 149 -3.14 3.22 -16.53
N GLN A 150 -3.91 4.06 -15.84
CA GLN A 150 -4.19 5.43 -16.30
C GLN A 150 -2.92 6.31 -16.31
N LEU A 151 -2.01 6.13 -15.35
CA LEU A 151 -0.70 6.74 -15.35
C LEU A 151 0.15 6.25 -16.52
N ALA A 152 0.20 4.93 -16.74
CA ALA A 152 0.96 4.35 -17.84
C ALA A 152 0.46 4.84 -19.22
N LYS A 153 -0.86 4.96 -19.41
CA LYS A 153 -1.45 5.56 -20.62
C LYS A 153 -1.05 7.03 -20.86
N ARG A 154 -0.60 7.73 -19.81
CA ARG A 154 -0.11 9.12 -19.88
C ARG A 154 1.41 9.22 -20.02
N GLY A 155 2.11 8.09 -20.16
CA GLY A 155 3.55 8.07 -20.37
C GLY A 155 4.38 7.89 -19.10
N TYR A 156 3.76 7.72 -17.93
CA TYR A 156 4.45 7.47 -16.66
C TYR A 156 4.68 5.99 -16.42
N VAL A 157 5.81 5.60 -15.89
CA VAL A 157 5.98 4.25 -15.37
C VAL A 157 5.16 4.11 -14.10
N ALA A 158 4.39 3.03 -13.97
CA ALA A 158 3.59 2.77 -12.78
C ALA A 158 3.93 1.42 -12.16
N ILE A 159 4.36 1.43 -10.90
CA ILE A 159 4.65 0.26 -10.10
C ILE A 159 3.45 -0.04 -9.22
N CYS A 160 2.81 -1.17 -9.47
CA CYS A 160 1.57 -1.60 -8.82
C CYS A 160 1.87 -2.83 -7.95
N PRO A 161 2.18 -2.68 -6.66
CA PRO A 161 2.51 -3.80 -5.77
C PRO A 161 1.25 -4.50 -5.24
N ASP A 162 1.43 -5.70 -4.69
CA ASP A 162 0.51 -6.26 -3.71
C ASP A 162 0.94 -5.85 -2.30
N CYS A 163 0.07 -5.20 -1.56
CA CYS A 163 0.28 -4.98 -0.13
C CYS A 163 0.10 -6.29 0.65
N ARG A 164 0.62 -6.37 1.87
CA ARG A 164 0.48 -7.56 2.74
C ARG A 164 -0.99 -7.89 2.98
N GLY A 165 -1.33 -9.14 2.75
CA GLY A 165 -2.69 -9.63 2.82
C GLY A 165 -3.57 -9.34 1.60
N PHE A 166 -3.02 -8.80 0.50
CA PHE A 166 -3.75 -8.51 -0.74
C PHE A 166 -3.22 -9.34 -1.92
N GLY A 167 -4.04 -9.49 -2.94
CA GLY A 167 -3.65 -10.12 -4.20
C GLY A 167 -3.01 -11.50 -4.00
N GLU A 168 -1.78 -11.65 -4.47
CA GLU A 168 -1.00 -12.90 -4.29
C GLU A 168 -0.32 -13.00 -2.91
N ARG A 169 -0.44 -11.98 -2.06
CA ARG A 169 0.10 -11.99 -0.68
C ARG A 169 -0.96 -12.30 0.38
N ARG A 170 -2.09 -12.84 -0.02
CA ARG A 170 -3.10 -13.34 0.91
C ARG A 170 -2.65 -14.67 1.50
N ASP A 171 -2.91 -14.87 2.80
CA ASP A 171 -2.62 -16.14 3.45
C ASP A 171 -3.59 -17.22 2.96
N GLU A 172 -3.08 -18.21 2.26
CA GLU A 172 -3.88 -19.30 1.70
C GLU A 172 -4.66 -20.06 2.77
N ALA A 173 -4.05 -20.28 3.94
CA ALA A 173 -4.67 -20.95 5.08
C ALA A 173 -5.90 -20.19 5.65
N LEU A 174 -5.93 -18.86 5.48
CA LEU A 174 -6.99 -17.99 5.96
C LEU A 174 -8.04 -17.69 4.88
N GLN A 175 -7.68 -17.89 3.62
CA GLN A 175 -8.56 -17.67 2.49
C GLN A 175 -9.35 -18.92 2.17
N LYS A 176 -10.63 -18.90 2.50
CA LYS A 176 -11.56 -19.99 2.16
C LYS A 176 -12.34 -19.62 0.90
N GLY A 177 -12.15 -20.41 -0.16
CA GLY A 177 -12.88 -20.29 -1.42
C GLY A 177 -12.11 -19.60 -2.54
N THR A 178 -12.55 -19.89 -3.76
CA THR A 178 -11.98 -19.39 -5.03
C THR A 178 -12.98 -18.49 -5.78
N ASP A 179 -14.09 -18.13 -5.13
CA ASP A 179 -15.10 -17.27 -5.71
C ASP A 179 -14.60 -15.80 -5.78
N GLU A 180 -15.33 -14.97 -6.52
CA GLU A 180 -14.96 -13.58 -6.74
C GLU A 180 -14.86 -12.76 -5.44
N LYS A 181 -15.72 -13.03 -4.46
CA LYS A 181 -15.70 -12.35 -3.17
C LYS A 181 -14.40 -12.67 -2.42
N SER A 182 -14.02 -13.93 -2.39
CA SER A 182 -12.75 -14.38 -1.80
C SER A 182 -11.54 -13.76 -2.50
N PHE A 183 -11.59 -13.65 -3.84
CA PHE A 183 -10.52 -13.01 -4.61
C PHE A 183 -10.35 -11.53 -4.31
N LEU A 184 -11.45 -10.79 -4.07
CA LEU A 184 -11.42 -9.37 -3.78
C LEU A 184 -11.15 -9.04 -2.31
N THR A 185 -11.33 -10.00 -1.40
CA THR A 185 -11.06 -9.79 0.04
C THR A 185 -9.56 -9.83 0.35
N SER A 186 -9.20 -9.24 1.47
CA SER A 186 -7.84 -9.28 2.02
C SER A 186 -7.79 -10.14 3.28
N THR A 187 -6.59 -10.61 3.63
CA THR A 187 -6.28 -11.28 4.91
C THR A 187 -5.58 -10.34 5.90
N CYS A 188 -5.48 -9.04 5.58
CA CYS A 188 -4.78 -8.05 6.40
C CYS A 188 -5.36 -7.92 7.82
N PHE A 189 -6.65 -8.19 8.01
CA PHE A 189 -7.29 -8.21 9.33
C PHE A 189 -6.68 -9.30 10.24
N HIS A 190 -6.49 -10.50 9.72
CA HIS A 190 -5.84 -11.57 10.48
C HIS A 190 -4.37 -11.25 10.76
N LEU A 191 -3.68 -10.71 9.75
CA LEU A 191 -2.30 -10.28 9.89
C LEU A 191 -2.15 -9.20 10.98
N ALA A 192 -3.11 -8.26 11.08
CA ALA A 192 -3.12 -7.25 12.14
C ALA A 192 -3.14 -7.87 13.53
N HIS A 193 -4.01 -8.86 13.77
CA HIS A 193 -4.08 -9.54 15.07
C HIS A 193 -2.82 -10.37 15.40
N MET A 194 -2.12 -10.86 14.38
CA MET A 194 -0.84 -11.56 14.58
C MET A 194 0.31 -10.57 14.86
N ALA A 195 0.24 -9.38 14.29
CA ALA A 195 1.26 -8.33 14.43
C ALA A 195 1.20 -7.61 15.79
N GLU A 196 0.00 -7.38 16.32
CA GLU A 196 -0.21 -6.66 17.58
C GLU A 196 0.63 -7.18 18.77
N PRO A 197 0.70 -8.50 19.06
CA PRO A 197 1.53 -9.03 20.13
C PRO A 197 3.03 -8.83 19.92
N LEU A 198 3.47 -8.63 18.68
CA LEU A 198 4.86 -8.37 18.32
C LEU A 198 5.21 -6.88 18.39
N GLY A 199 4.21 -6.01 18.55
CA GLY A 199 4.39 -4.56 18.49
C GLY A 199 4.55 -4.02 17.06
N GLU A 200 4.11 -4.80 16.08
CA GLU A 200 4.05 -4.41 14.66
C GLU A 200 2.66 -3.97 14.26
N THR A 201 2.56 -3.27 13.16
CA THR A 201 1.27 -2.88 12.57
C THR A 201 1.23 -3.23 11.07
N VAL A 202 0.07 -3.59 10.55
CA VAL A 202 -0.09 -3.78 9.10
C VAL A 202 0.23 -2.49 8.34
N ALA A 203 -0.08 -1.33 8.93
CA ALA A 203 0.29 -0.04 8.40
C ALA A 203 1.81 0.11 8.24
N GLY A 204 2.55 -0.26 9.27
CA GLY A 204 4.02 -0.25 9.27
C GLY A 204 4.60 -1.23 8.26
N MET A 205 4.08 -2.45 8.23
CA MET A 205 4.50 -3.46 7.25
C MET A 205 4.31 -2.99 5.80
N CYS A 206 3.15 -2.41 5.48
CA CYS A 206 2.88 -1.91 4.14
C CYS A 206 3.71 -0.67 3.78
N THR A 207 4.00 0.18 4.76
CA THR A 207 4.84 1.36 4.56
C THR A 207 6.32 0.96 4.41
N TRP A 208 6.77 -0.05 5.17
CA TRP A 208 8.07 -0.67 4.95
C TRP A 208 8.22 -1.23 3.54
N ASP A 209 7.23 -1.99 3.08
CA ASP A 209 7.21 -2.52 1.72
C ASP A 209 7.31 -1.40 0.67
N ALA A 210 6.62 -0.26 0.88
CA ALA A 210 6.71 0.90 0.02
C ALA A 210 8.12 1.53 0.02
N SER A 211 8.78 1.60 1.18
CA SER A 211 10.18 2.01 1.29
C SER A 211 11.11 1.07 0.49
N ARG A 212 10.91 -0.24 0.60
CA ARG A 212 11.68 -1.21 -0.20
C ARG A 212 11.43 -1.10 -1.71
N LEU A 213 10.23 -0.68 -2.13
CA LEU A 213 9.97 -0.34 -3.54
C LEU A 213 10.76 0.88 -4.00
N ILE A 214 10.90 1.88 -3.14
CA ILE A 214 11.72 3.06 -3.42
C ILE A 214 13.16 2.64 -3.63
N ASP A 215 13.73 1.82 -2.74
CA ASP A 215 15.08 1.26 -2.91
C ASP A 215 15.22 0.54 -4.25
N TYR A 216 14.24 -0.28 -4.64
CA TYR A 216 14.25 -0.97 -5.92
C TYR A 216 14.26 0.00 -7.12
N VAL A 217 13.51 1.10 -7.07
CA VAL A 217 13.50 2.11 -8.13
C VAL A 217 14.90 2.72 -8.29
N TYR A 218 15.58 3.01 -7.19
CA TYR A 218 16.96 3.50 -7.18
C TYR A 218 17.94 2.47 -7.73
N GLU A 219 17.89 1.24 -7.26
CA GLU A 219 18.78 0.16 -7.67
C GLU A 219 18.61 -0.15 -9.18
N ARG A 220 17.39 -0.15 -9.67
CA ARG A 220 17.10 -0.38 -11.09
C ARG A 220 17.63 0.75 -11.98
N GLY A 221 17.55 2.00 -11.52
CA GLY A 221 18.18 3.16 -12.15
C GLY A 221 17.71 3.55 -13.56
N GLU A 222 16.64 2.90 -14.07
CA GLU A 222 16.13 3.10 -15.42
C GLU A 222 15.23 4.33 -15.54
N TRP A 223 14.63 4.77 -14.42
CA TRP A 223 13.62 5.82 -14.37
C TRP A 223 14.14 7.08 -13.68
N ASP A 224 13.36 8.15 -13.78
CA ASP A 224 13.64 9.41 -13.08
C ASP A 224 13.39 9.21 -11.58
N THR A 225 14.45 9.32 -10.79
CA THR A 225 14.42 9.19 -9.34
C THR A 225 14.31 10.51 -8.62
N ASP A 226 14.54 11.63 -9.32
CA ASP A 226 14.47 12.98 -8.73
C ASP A 226 13.01 13.47 -8.60
N ASP A 227 12.09 12.79 -9.30
CA ASP A 227 10.66 13.14 -9.35
C ASP A 227 9.81 11.88 -9.25
N LEU A 228 10.02 11.10 -8.18
CA LEU A 228 9.24 9.90 -7.89
C LEU A 228 7.90 10.27 -7.27
N GLY A 229 6.81 9.84 -7.91
CA GLY A 229 5.46 10.05 -7.42
C GLY A 229 4.92 8.87 -6.61
N VAL A 230 4.01 9.15 -5.69
CA VAL A 230 3.22 8.12 -4.98
C VAL A 230 1.74 8.46 -5.06
N VAL A 231 0.92 7.48 -5.41
CA VAL A 231 -0.53 7.61 -5.48
C VAL A 231 -1.19 6.38 -4.89
N GLY A 232 -2.32 6.57 -4.23
CA GLY A 232 -3.05 5.44 -3.65
C GLY A 232 -4.50 5.79 -3.35
N PHE A 233 -5.36 4.77 -3.31
CA PHE A 233 -6.77 4.90 -2.99
C PHE A 233 -7.08 4.19 -1.68
N SER A 234 -7.93 4.79 -0.81
CA SER A 234 -8.36 4.19 0.48
C SER A 234 -7.15 3.78 1.35
N GLY A 235 -6.97 2.51 1.65
CA GLY A 235 -5.78 1.99 2.35
C GLY A 235 -4.47 2.32 1.65
N GLY A 236 -4.45 2.38 0.32
CA GLY A 236 -3.31 2.85 -0.47
C GLY A 236 -3.05 4.35 -0.28
N GLY A 237 -4.11 5.16 -0.14
CA GLY A 237 -3.99 6.59 0.20
C GLY A 237 -3.38 6.81 1.59
N MET A 238 -3.74 5.98 2.57
CA MET A 238 -3.09 6.00 3.89
C MET A 238 -1.60 5.66 3.81
N GLN A 239 -1.24 4.63 3.03
CA GLN A 239 0.16 4.28 2.80
C GLN A 239 0.92 5.42 2.10
N THR A 240 0.31 6.06 1.10
CA THR A 240 0.87 7.24 0.44
C THR A 240 1.20 8.33 1.46
N LEU A 241 0.28 8.64 2.36
CA LEU A 241 0.47 9.65 3.40
C LEU A 241 1.64 9.30 4.33
N TRP A 242 1.72 8.05 4.78
CA TRP A 242 2.78 7.62 5.70
C TRP A 242 4.15 7.55 5.03
N ILE A 243 4.26 6.96 3.82
CA ILE A 243 5.56 6.88 3.16
C ILE A 243 6.09 8.28 2.81
N SER A 244 5.21 9.21 2.45
CA SER A 244 5.58 10.59 2.21
C SER A 244 6.10 11.33 3.44
N ALA A 245 5.67 10.91 4.64
CA ALA A 245 6.17 11.47 5.90
C ALA A 245 7.51 10.83 6.32
N LEU A 246 7.78 9.60 5.89
CA LEU A 246 8.96 8.81 6.29
C LEU A 246 10.14 8.94 5.35
N ASP A 247 9.90 9.29 4.09
CA ASP A 247 10.93 9.39 3.07
C ASP A 247 11.19 10.84 2.67
N ASP A 248 12.49 11.18 2.47
CA ASP A 248 12.90 12.52 2.03
C ASP A 248 12.88 12.70 0.52
N LEU A 249 12.46 11.69 -0.21
CA LEU A 249 12.39 11.74 -1.66
C LEU A 249 11.41 12.80 -2.14
N SER A 250 11.66 13.32 -3.31
CA SER A 250 10.78 14.29 -3.99
C SER A 250 9.47 13.61 -4.37
N LEU A 251 8.61 13.37 -3.37
CA LEU A 251 7.32 12.71 -3.57
C LEU A 251 6.27 13.76 -3.95
N ILE A 252 5.71 13.63 -5.15
CA ILE A 252 4.51 14.36 -5.52
C ILE A 252 3.31 13.60 -4.95
N HIS A 253 2.59 14.23 -4.03
CA HIS A 253 1.36 13.68 -3.47
C HIS A 253 0.17 14.06 -4.35
N ILE A 254 -0.59 13.07 -4.78
CA ILE A 254 -1.85 13.25 -5.50
C ILE A 254 -2.97 12.53 -4.76
#